data_14903667219c1a55f7c2fe6dc1e57cb3
#
_entry.id   14903667219c1a55f7c2fe6dc1e57cb3
#
_cell.length_a   1.000
_cell.length_b   1.000
_cell.length_c   1.000
_cell.angle_alpha   90.00
_cell.angle_beta   90.00
_cell.angle_gamma   90.00
#
_symmetry.space_group_name_H-M   'P 1'
#
loop_
_entity.id
_entity.type
_entity.pdbx_description
1 polymer ?
#
loop_
_entity_poly.entity_id
_entity_poly.type
_entity_poly.pdbx_seq_one_letter_code
_entity_poly.pdbx_strand_id
1 'polypeptide(L)'
;MDLAARPESNESNDPSSGSPVRSTTGSRVLFVSGRHLVGDAIRVALESRGLEMLALPATEAGQEPVSRHRLAGWRVGAALVVGDFLSTEQREAVVRLPHLPLPWLLLVDEPGDPRWSDLVAAGASSVVPSSVGLDDLVRMLDDLVMGRAIAWPGREELELEWRRLREEQEEVQRRMSSLSPRERSVLALLHDGLSVREVAELTGVREGTVRSQVKAVLRKLAVSSQLAAVAQYDRWMQQTDRA
;
A
#
# COMPACT_ATOMS: atom_id res chain seq x y z
N MET A 1 -45.62 35.26 -58.36
CA MET A 1 -44.39 34.46 -58.51
C MET A 1 -43.52 34.86 -57.33
N ASP A 2 -43.70 34.11 -56.24
CA ASP A 2 -43.21 34.54 -54.95
C ASP A 2 -42.36 33.41 -54.36
N LEU A 3 -41.12 33.72 -54.17
CA LEU A 3 -40.16 32.72 -53.67
C LEU A 3 -39.80 33.08 -52.24
N ALA A 4 -40.46 32.44 -51.28
CA ALA A 4 -40.26 32.63 -49.86
C ALA A 4 -39.00 31.87 -49.39
N ALA A 5 -38.06 32.62 -48.85
CA ALA A 5 -36.87 32.10 -48.15
C ALA A 5 -37.23 31.51 -46.76
N ARG A 6 -36.72 30.32 -46.47
CA ARG A 6 -36.72 29.72 -45.10
C ARG A 6 -35.50 30.23 -44.33
N PRO A 7 -35.62 30.52 -43.03
CA PRO A 7 -34.47 30.72 -42.17
C PRO A 7 -33.96 29.38 -41.63
N GLU A 8 -32.66 29.17 -41.73
CA GLU A 8 -31.95 28.04 -41.10
C GLU A 8 -31.82 28.27 -39.58
N SER A 9 -32.37 27.33 -38.82
CA SER A 9 -32.19 27.25 -37.36
C SER A 9 -30.83 26.66 -37.04
N ASN A 10 -29.95 27.49 -36.51
CA ASN A 10 -28.65 27.07 -35.98
C ASN A 10 -28.85 26.45 -34.58
N GLU A 11 -28.87 25.13 -34.51
CA GLU A 11 -28.81 24.39 -33.23
C GLU A 11 -27.38 24.39 -32.72
N SER A 12 -27.13 25.25 -31.75
CA SER A 12 -25.91 25.22 -30.94
C SER A 12 -25.90 23.95 -30.09
N ASN A 13 -25.06 22.99 -30.47
CA ASN A 13 -24.78 21.80 -29.71
C ASN A 13 -23.87 22.17 -28.52
N ASP A 14 -24.44 22.33 -27.35
CA ASP A 14 -23.74 22.57 -26.08
C ASP A 14 -23.36 21.20 -25.45
N PRO A 15 -22.06 20.84 -25.34
CA PRO A 15 -21.64 19.54 -24.82
C PRO A 15 -21.46 19.53 -23.31
N SER A 16 -22.19 20.34 -22.54
CA SER A 16 -21.98 20.43 -21.08
C SER A 16 -23.16 19.95 -20.23
N SER A 17 -23.86 18.91 -20.64
CA SER A 17 -24.77 18.21 -19.73
C SER A 17 -24.20 16.84 -19.33
N GLY A 18 -23.16 16.86 -18.50
CA GLY A 18 -22.79 15.69 -17.69
C GLY A 18 -23.92 15.38 -16.74
N SER A 19 -24.82 14.48 -17.11
CA SER A 19 -25.85 13.95 -16.21
C SER A 19 -25.17 13.36 -14.97
N PRO A 20 -25.60 13.71 -13.75
CA PRO A 20 -25.08 13.05 -12.54
C PRO A 20 -25.38 11.56 -12.66
N VAL A 21 -24.34 10.75 -12.61
CA VAL A 21 -24.45 9.29 -12.48
C VAL A 21 -25.35 9.03 -11.27
N ARG A 22 -26.57 8.56 -11.50
CA ARG A 22 -27.50 8.21 -10.42
C ARG A 22 -26.92 7.01 -9.70
N SER A 23 -26.35 7.24 -8.53
CA SER A 23 -25.91 6.18 -7.61
C SER A 23 -27.09 5.24 -7.36
N THR A 24 -26.84 3.96 -7.53
CA THR A 24 -27.85 2.91 -7.32
C THR A 24 -28.26 2.91 -5.87
N THR A 25 -29.51 3.24 -5.64
CA THR A 25 -30.15 3.37 -4.34
C THR A 25 -29.94 2.11 -3.50
N GLY A 26 -29.11 2.17 -2.46
CA GLY A 26 -29.20 1.25 -1.33
C GLY A 26 -27.98 0.39 -0.98
N SER A 27 -26.86 0.41 -1.72
CA SER A 27 -25.65 -0.29 -1.29
C SER A 27 -24.59 0.72 -0.79
N ARG A 28 -23.98 0.41 0.36
CA ARG A 28 -22.95 1.21 0.99
C ARG A 28 -21.56 0.69 0.65
N VAL A 29 -20.60 1.59 0.65
CA VAL A 29 -19.19 1.23 0.55
C VAL A 29 -18.57 1.26 1.95
N LEU A 30 -17.98 0.14 2.38
CA LEU A 30 -17.21 0.09 3.60
C LEU A 30 -15.88 0.84 3.38
N PHE A 31 -15.65 1.87 4.18
CA PHE A 31 -14.44 2.68 4.10
C PHE A 31 -13.51 2.34 5.26
N VAL A 32 -12.35 1.77 4.96
CA VAL A 32 -11.35 1.36 5.94
C VAL A 32 -10.11 2.23 5.77
N SER A 33 -9.76 3.00 6.79
CA SER A 33 -8.56 3.83 6.81
C SER A 33 -7.99 3.96 8.22
N GLY A 34 -6.72 4.38 8.31
CA GLY A 34 -6.17 4.92 9.55
C GLY A 34 -6.89 6.23 9.94
N ARG A 35 -6.76 6.62 11.20
CA ARG A 35 -7.31 7.91 11.67
C ARG A 35 -6.39 9.06 11.27
N HIS A 36 -6.66 9.70 10.14
CA HIS A 36 -5.92 10.88 9.68
C HIS A 36 -6.73 11.70 8.67
N LEU A 37 -6.32 12.96 8.52
CA LEU A 37 -7.01 13.97 7.72
C LEU A 37 -7.24 13.54 6.25
N VAL A 38 -6.28 12.85 5.63
CA VAL A 38 -6.39 12.43 4.22
C VAL A 38 -7.50 11.40 4.04
N GLY A 39 -7.61 10.41 4.94
CA GLY A 39 -8.70 9.44 4.92
C GLY A 39 -10.06 10.11 5.04
N ASP A 40 -10.20 11.06 5.97
CA ASP A 40 -11.43 11.83 6.12
C ASP A 40 -11.74 12.67 4.88
N ALA A 41 -10.74 13.29 4.25
CA ALA A 41 -10.90 14.06 3.02
C ALA A 41 -11.37 13.18 1.85
N ILE A 42 -10.79 11.99 1.66
CA ILE A 42 -11.19 11.03 0.65
C ILE A 42 -12.65 10.60 0.88
N ARG A 43 -13.00 10.26 2.12
CA ARG A 43 -14.38 9.88 2.47
C ARG A 43 -15.37 10.99 2.12
N VAL A 44 -15.12 12.22 2.55
CA VAL A 44 -15.97 13.37 2.27
C VAL A 44 -16.09 13.62 0.76
N ALA A 45 -14.98 13.51 0.02
CA ALA A 45 -14.99 13.66 -1.44
C ALA A 45 -15.88 12.61 -2.13
N LEU A 46 -15.82 11.34 -1.69
CA LEU A 46 -16.67 10.26 -2.22
C LEU A 46 -18.14 10.45 -1.83
N GLU A 47 -18.43 10.87 -0.61
CA GLU A 47 -19.79 11.21 -0.16
C GLU A 47 -20.38 12.37 -0.97
N SER A 48 -19.57 13.38 -1.34
CA SER A 48 -20.01 14.50 -2.18
C SER A 48 -20.41 14.07 -3.60
N ARG A 49 -19.96 12.91 -4.05
CA ARG A 49 -20.33 12.29 -5.34
C ARG A 49 -21.52 11.31 -5.22
N GLY A 50 -22.15 11.25 -4.05
CA GLY A 50 -23.36 10.49 -3.82
C GLY A 50 -23.13 9.04 -3.37
N LEU A 51 -21.91 8.64 -3.03
CA LEU A 51 -21.64 7.34 -2.42
C LEU A 51 -22.03 7.35 -0.93
N GLU A 52 -22.74 6.33 -0.48
CA GLU A 52 -22.98 6.13 0.95
C GLU A 52 -21.79 5.39 1.57
N MET A 53 -21.00 6.08 2.39
CA MET A 53 -19.82 5.52 3.02
C MET A 53 -20.12 5.05 4.45
N LEU A 54 -19.67 3.83 4.78
CA LEU A 54 -19.66 3.32 6.14
C LEU A 54 -18.22 3.29 6.64
N ALA A 55 -17.83 4.25 7.46
CA ALA A 55 -16.48 4.31 7.99
C ALA A 55 -16.26 3.22 9.05
N LEU A 56 -15.19 2.44 8.88
CA LEU A 56 -14.68 1.49 9.85
C LEU A 56 -13.20 1.82 10.12
N PRO A 57 -12.87 2.31 11.32
CA PRO A 57 -11.47 2.50 11.68
C PRO A 57 -10.69 1.18 11.56
N ALA A 58 -9.50 1.24 10.96
CA ALA A 58 -8.68 0.05 10.76
C ALA A 58 -8.34 -0.67 12.08
N THR A 59 -8.27 0.06 13.19
CA THR A 59 -8.10 -0.50 14.55
C THR A 59 -9.28 -1.36 15.01
N GLU A 60 -10.49 -1.06 14.54
CA GLU A 60 -11.70 -1.81 14.89
C GLU A 60 -11.94 -2.98 13.94
N ALA A 61 -11.40 -2.89 12.73
CA ALA A 61 -11.53 -3.93 11.71
C ALA A 61 -10.95 -5.29 12.15
N GLY A 62 -9.95 -5.29 13.07
CA GLY A 62 -9.29 -6.50 13.57
C GLY A 62 -9.76 -7.01 14.93
N GLN A 63 -10.56 -6.25 15.68
CA GLN A 63 -10.97 -6.60 17.05
C GLN A 63 -12.19 -7.52 17.12
N GLU A 64 -13.12 -7.40 16.19
CA GLU A 64 -14.24 -8.33 16.04
C GLU A 64 -14.34 -8.80 14.57
N PRO A 65 -14.58 -10.09 14.31
CA PRO A 65 -14.88 -10.53 12.96
C PRO A 65 -16.11 -9.76 12.48
N VAL A 66 -15.92 -8.88 11.49
CA VAL A 66 -17.04 -8.22 10.82
C VAL A 66 -17.85 -9.32 10.14
N SER A 67 -18.86 -9.83 10.84
CA SER A 67 -19.61 -10.99 10.38
C SER A 67 -20.39 -10.67 9.11
N ARG A 68 -20.57 -11.69 8.24
CA ARG A 68 -21.45 -11.59 7.05
C ARG A 68 -22.82 -11.03 7.39
N HIS A 69 -23.35 -11.37 8.56
CA HIS A 69 -24.63 -10.91 9.04
C HIS A 69 -24.65 -9.41 9.32
N ARG A 70 -23.59 -8.88 9.92
CA ARG A 70 -23.43 -7.44 10.21
C ARG A 70 -23.30 -6.62 8.93
N LEU A 71 -22.53 -7.10 7.95
CA LEU A 71 -22.40 -6.46 6.63
C LEU A 71 -23.70 -6.52 5.84
N ALA A 72 -24.41 -7.65 5.85
CA ALA A 72 -25.71 -7.77 5.21
C ALA A 72 -26.72 -6.80 5.82
N GLY A 73 -26.74 -6.67 7.15
CA GLY A 73 -27.55 -5.68 7.86
C GLY A 73 -27.21 -4.23 7.49
N TRP A 74 -25.94 -3.96 7.14
CA TRP A 74 -25.49 -2.63 6.71
C TRP A 74 -25.67 -2.39 5.21
N ARG A 75 -26.07 -3.39 4.43
CA ARG A 75 -26.24 -3.32 2.97
C ARG A 75 -24.94 -2.89 2.26
N VAL A 76 -23.81 -3.38 2.71
CA VAL A 76 -22.49 -3.09 2.12
C VAL A 76 -22.28 -3.94 0.88
N GLY A 77 -21.99 -3.30 -0.26
CA GLY A 77 -21.77 -3.98 -1.55
C GLY A 77 -20.30 -4.08 -1.95
N ALA A 78 -19.46 -3.17 -1.45
CA ALA A 78 -18.01 -3.14 -1.73
C ALA A 78 -17.26 -2.53 -0.57
N ALA A 79 -15.91 -2.63 -0.58
CA ALA A 79 -15.07 -1.90 0.36
C ALA A 79 -13.94 -1.14 -0.35
N LEU A 80 -13.53 -0.02 0.27
CA LEU A 80 -12.34 0.75 -0.07
C LEU A 80 -11.41 0.79 1.13
N VAL A 81 -10.19 0.31 0.95
CA VAL A 81 -9.12 0.33 1.94
C VAL A 81 -8.08 1.35 1.51
N VAL A 82 -7.80 2.34 2.36
CA VAL A 82 -6.73 3.31 2.14
C VAL A 82 -5.48 2.84 2.87
N GLY A 83 -4.49 2.33 2.10
CA GLY A 83 -3.38 1.54 2.63
C GLY A 83 -2.25 2.34 3.27
N ASP A 84 -1.87 3.49 2.67
CA ASP A 84 -0.63 4.21 3.02
C ASP A 84 -0.51 4.68 4.47
N PHE A 85 -1.63 4.76 5.15
CA PHE A 85 -1.72 5.25 6.51
C PHE A 85 -2.04 4.14 7.52
N LEU A 86 -1.93 2.89 7.09
CA LEU A 86 -2.10 1.75 7.97
C LEU A 86 -0.75 1.41 8.65
N SER A 87 -0.75 1.35 9.98
CA SER A 87 0.34 0.72 10.71
C SER A 87 0.42 -0.78 10.37
N THR A 88 1.52 -1.44 10.74
CA THR A 88 1.67 -2.89 10.55
C THR A 88 0.52 -3.66 11.20
N GLU A 89 0.17 -3.31 12.43
CA GLU A 89 -0.95 -3.92 13.16
C GLU A 89 -2.30 -3.72 12.45
N GLN A 90 -2.52 -2.52 11.89
CA GLN A 90 -3.73 -2.21 11.12
C GLN A 90 -3.77 -2.98 9.79
N ARG A 91 -2.63 -3.15 9.11
CA ARG A 91 -2.54 -3.99 7.90
C ARG A 91 -2.86 -5.45 8.22
N GLU A 92 -2.30 -6.01 9.28
CA GLU A 92 -2.65 -7.35 9.73
C GLU A 92 -4.14 -7.50 10.06
N ALA A 93 -4.73 -6.46 10.67
CA ALA A 93 -6.17 -6.44 10.92
C ALA A 93 -6.97 -6.45 9.61
N VAL A 94 -6.55 -5.67 8.61
CA VAL A 94 -7.18 -5.66 7.28
C VAL A 94 -6.98 -7.00 6.55
N VAL A 95 -5.81 -7.63 6.66
CA VAL A 95 -5.56 -8.98 6.11
C VAL A 95 -6.54 -10.02 6.70
N ARG A 96 -7.01 -9.83 7.93
CA ARG A 96 -8.05 -10.69 8.53
C ARG A 96 -9.46 -10.38 8.02
N LEU A 97 -9.67 -9.25 7.30
CA LEU A 97 -10.94 -8.91 6.65
C LEU A 97 -11.33 -9.77 5.42
N PRO A 98 -10.48 -10.57 4.75
CA PRO A 98 -10.88 -11.37 3.57
C PRO A 98 -11.92 -12.44 3.84
N HIS A 99 -12.29 -12.67 5.07
CA HIS A 99 -13.53 -13.34 5.37
C HIS A 99 -14.76 -12.46 5.07
N LEU A 100 -14.53 -11.20 4.60
CA LEU A 100 -15.58 -10.39 3.98
C LEU A 100 -15.84 -10.93 2.57
N PRO A 101 -17.03 -11.47 2.30
CA PRO A 101 -17.40 -11.89 0.95
C PRO A 101 -17.78 -10.67 0.09
N LEU A 102 -16.97 -9.62 0.17
CA LEU A 102 -17.18 -8.37 -0.54
C LEU A 102 -15.98 -8.09 -1.43
N PRO A 103 -16.21 -7.65 -2.66
CA PRO A 103 -15.14 -7.11 -3.48
C PRO A 103 -14.60 -5.81 -2.85
N TRP A 104 -13.30 -5.58 -2.92
CA TRP A 104 -12.70 -4.39 -2.34
C TRP A 104 -11.51 -3.86 -3.13
N LEU A 105 -11.32 -2.55 -3.06
CA LEU A 105 -10.19 -1.84 -3.64
C LEU A 105 -9.17 -1.48 -2.56
N LEU A 106 -7.91 -1.53 -2.94
CA LEU A 106 -6.80 -0.98 -2.17
C LEU A 106 -6.31 0.31 -2.85
N LEU A 107 -6.43 1.44 -2.16
CA LEU A 107 -5.94 2.74 -2.60
C LEU A 107 -4.62 3.04 -1.91
N VAL A 108 -3.56 3.29 -2.69
CA VAL A 108 -2.18 3.49 -2.21
C VAL A 108 -1.41 4.46 -3.08
N ASP A 109 -0.38 5.13 -2.54
CA ASP A 109 0.46 6.03 -3.32
C ASP A 109 1.37 5.27 -4.29
N GLU A 110 1.98 4.20 -3.83
CA GLU A 110 2.92 3.38 -4.59
C GLU A 110 2.41 1.93 -4.72
N PRO A 111 1.63 1.62 -5.78
CA PRO A 111 1.10 0.26 -5.99
C PRO A 111 2.18 -0.82 -6.10
N GLY A 112 3.39 -0.45 -6.56
CA GLY A 112 4.54 -1.36 -6.70
C GLY A 112 5.22 -1.76 -5.39
N ASP A 113 4.90 -1.13 -4.26
CA ASP A 113 5.49 -1.47 -2.97
C ASP A 113 5.08 -2.88 -2.54
N PRO A 114 6.05 -3.79 -2.26
CA PRO A 114 5.77 -5.18 -1.89
C PRO A 114 4.99 -5.34 -0.58
N ARG A 115 4.94 -4.31 0.27
CA ARG A 115 4.12 -4.31 1.50
C ARG A 115 2.63 -4.55 1.25
N TRP A 116 2.14 -4.31 0.01
CA TRP A 116 0.74 -4.51 -0.34
C TRP A 116 0.40 -5.93 -0.78
N SER A 117 1.42 -6.74 -1.04
CA SER A 117 1.23 -8.10 -1.56
C SER A 117 0.37 -8.98 -0.67
N ASP A 118 0.43 -8.81 0.66
CA ASP A 118 -0.38 -9.58 1.60
C ASP A 118 -1.86 -9.19 1.52
N LEU A 119 -2.15 -7.90 1.34
CA LEU A 119 -3.52 -7.40 1.13
C LEU A 119 -4.09 -7.87 -0.21
N VAL A 120 -3.26 -7.96 -1.24
CA VAL A 120 -3.67 -8.50 -2.54
C VAL A 120 -3.91 -10.01 -2.47
N ALA A 121 -3.02 -10.76 -1.81
CA ALA A 121 -3.20 -12.19 -1.54
C ALA A 121 -4.45 -12.44 -0.69
N ALA A 122 -4.82 -11.50 0.17
CA ALA A 122 -6.04 -11.49 0.94
C ALA A 122 -7.31 -11.23 0.13
N GLY A 123 -7.22 -10.91 -1.17
CA GLY A 123 -8.36 -10.85 -2.09
C GLY A 123 -8.77 -9.45 -2.56
N ALA A 124 -7.85 -8.47 -2.54
CA ALA A 124 -8.12 -7.19 -3.18
C ALA A 124 -8.51 -7.38 -4.66
N SER A 125 -9.59 -6.75 -5.06
CA SER A 125 -10.06 -6.81 -6.46
C SER A 125 -9.17 -6.00 -7.40
N SER A 126 -8.58 -4.92 -6.90
CA SER A 126 -7.57 -4.13 -7.60
C SER A 126 -6.77 -3.28 -6.61
N VAL A 127 -5.55 -2.89 -7.01
CA VAL A 127 -4.75 -1.86 -6.35
C VAL A 127 -4.77 -0.62 -7.22
N VAL A 128 -5.13 0.49 -6.63
CA VAL A 128 -5.38 1.75 -7.33
C VAL A 128 -4.43 2.81 -6.78
N PRO A 129 -3.70 3.56 -7.62
CA PRO A 129 -2.86 4.64 -7.15
C PRO A 129 -3.72 5.80 -6.62
N SER A 130 -3.26 6.49 -5.57
CA SER A 130 -3.94 7.67 -5.01
C SER A 130 -4.04 8.84 -6.02
N SER A 131 -3.25 8.80 -7.09
CA SER A 131 -3.34 9.73 -8.22
C SER A 131 -4.53 9.48 -9.15
N VAL A 132 -5.34 8.42 -8.92
CA VAL A 132 -6.57 8.18 -9.68
C VAL A 132 -7.54 9.34 -9.55
N GLY A 133 -8.20 9.70 -10.65
CA GLY A 133 -9.25 10.71 -10.61
C GLY A 133 -10.43 10.30 -9.73
N LEU A 134 -11.01 11.27 -8.99
CA LEU A 134 -12.15 10.98 -8.11
C LEU A 134 -13.32 10.32 -8.85
N ASP A 135 -13.63 10.79 -10.08
CA ASP A 135 -14.71 10.23 -10.88
C ASP A 135 -14.44 8.80 -11.36
N ASP A 136 -13.17 8.46 -11.60
CA ASP A 136 -12.75 7.11 -11.93
C ASP A 136 -12.88 6.19 -10.72
N LEU A 137 -12.46 6.65 -9.54
CA LEU A 137 -12.59 5.89 -8.30
C LEU A 137 -14.07 5.62 -7.98
N VAL A 138 -14.94 6.62 -8.15
CA VAL A 138 -16.40 6.47 -7.98
C VAL A 138 -16.93 5.39 -8.93
N ARG A 139 -16.57 5.44 -10.23
CA ARG A 139 -17.00 4.42 -11.21
C ARG A 139 -16.53 3.02 -10.83
N MET A 140 -15.28 2.89 -10.39
CA MET A 140 -14.75 1.59 -9.95
C MET A 140 -15.51 1.04 -8.73
N LEU A 141 -15.84 1.88 -7.76
CA LEU A 141 -16.62 1.47 -6.59
C LEU A 141 -18.07 1.09 -6.98
N ASP A 142 -18.69 1.84 -7.86
CA ASP A 142 -20.02 1.50 -8.39
C ASP A 142 -20.01 0.18 -9.15
N ASP A 143 -18.97 -0.08 -9.94
CA ASP A 143 -18.79 -1.36 -10.65
C ASP A 143 -18.68 -2.52 -9.66
N LEU A 144 -17.90 -2.37 -8.59
CA LEU A 144 -17.80 -3.39 -7.55
C LEU A 144 -19.13 -3.65 -6.83
N VAL A 145 -19.82 -2.57 -6.46
CA VAL A 145 -21.15 -2.67 -5.82
C VAL A 145 -22.13 -3.43 -6.70
N MET A 146 -22.03 -3.25 -8.03
CA MET A 146 -22.86 -3.96 -9.02
C MET A 146 -22.37 -5.37 -9.34
N GLY A 147 -21.30 -5.83 -8.68
CA GLY A 147 -20.68 -7.13 -8.97
C GLY A 147 -19.99 -7.20 -10.34
N ARG A 148 -19.67 -6.06 -10.93
CA ARG A 148 -18.90 -6.01 -12.19
C ARG A 148 -17.42 -6.16 -11.92
N ALA A 149 -16.72 -6.87 -12.82
CA ALA A 149 -15.27 -7.02 -12.74
C ALA A 149 -14.60 -5.69 -13.06
N ILE A 150 -13.62 -5.32 -12.24
CA ILE A 150 -12.76 -4.18 -12.51
C ILE A 150 -11.53 -4.67 -13.28
N ALA A 151 -11.20 -4.01 -14.37
CA ALA A 151 -9.96 -4.25 -15.07
C ALA A 151 -8.78 -3.86 -14.17
N TRP A 152 -7.84 -4.77 -14.02
CA TRP A 152 -6.57 -4.51 -13.35
C TRP A 152 -5.42 -4.77 -14.34
N PRO A 153 -5.12 -3.80 -15.22
CA PRO A 153 -4.01 -3.91 -16.15
C PRO A 153 -2.68 -4.04 -15.40
N GLY A 154 -1.79 -4.92 -15.86
CA GLY A 154 -0.47 -5.09 -15.23
C GLY A 154 -0.47 -5.86 -13.92
N ARG A 155 -1.54 -6.56 -13.56
CA ARG A 155 -1.62 -7.34 -12.31
C ARG A 155 -0.53 -8.41 -12.22
N GLU A 156 -0.35 -9.18 -13.28
CA GLU A 156 0.63 -10.27 -13.28
C GLU A 156 2.06 -9.75 -13.16
N GLU A 157 2.37 -8.66 -13.85
CA GLU A 157 3.67 -8.00 -13.78
C GLU A 157 3.92 -7.46 -12.36
N LEU A 158 2.93 -6.85 -11.74
CA LEU A 158 3.00 -6.32 -10.39
C LEU A 158 3.19 -7.44 -9.35
N GLU A 159 2.44 -8.53 -9.46
CA GLU A 159 2.57 -9.70 -8.58
C GLU A 159 3.95 -10.37 -8.73
N LEU A 160 4.51 -10.40 -9.94
CA LEU A 160 5.85 -10.91 -10.20
C LEU A 160 6.92 -10.03 -9.56
N GLU A 161 6.80 -8.70 -9.71
CA GLU A 161 7.73 -7.75 -9.12
C GLU A 161 7.68 -7.79 -7.59
N TRP A 162 6.49 -7.85 -6.97
CA TRP A 162 6.36 -8.03 -5.52
C TRP A 162 7.02 -9.31 -5.01
N ARG A 163 6.88 -10.41 -5.75
CA ARG A 163 7.53 -11.68 -5.39
C ARG A 163 9.03 -11.53 -5.38
N ARG A 164 9.58 -10.94 -6.45
CA ARG A 164 11.01 -10.67 -6.57
C ARG A 164 11.53 -9.79 -5.43
N LEU A 165 10.87 -8.67 -5.17
CA LEU A 165 11.27 -7.73 -4.11
C LEU A 165 11.19 -8.38 -2.73
N ARG A 166 10.19 -9.21 -2.49
CA ARG A 166 10.06 -9.96 -1.24
C ARG A 166 11.22 -10.96 -1.08
N GLU A 167 11.55 -11.71 -2.11
CA GLU A 167 12.69 -12.65 -2.09
C GLU A 167 14.00 -11.93 -1.79
N GLU A 168 14.21 -10.75 -2.38
CA GLU A 168 15.37 -9.90 -2.11
C GLU A 168 15.39 -9.41 -0.64
N GLN A 169 14.27 -8.98 -0.10
CA GLN A 169 14.14 -8.55 1.30
C GLN A 169 14.40 -9.71 2.27
N GLU A 170 13.82 -10.88 2.03
CA GLU A 170 14.04 -12.08 2.83
C GLU A 170 15.51 -12.51 2.82
N GLU A 171 16.18 -12.40 1.66
CA GLU A 171 17.61 -12.72 1.58
C GLU A 171 18.46 -11.74 2.40
N VAL A 172 18.17 -10.44 2.34
CA VAL A 172 18.85 -9.43 3.18
C VAL A 172 18.62 -9.75 4.66
N GLN A 173 17.39 -10.04 5.04
CA GLN A 173 17.04 -10.40 6.42
C GLN A 173 17.78 -11.65 6.90
N ARG A 174 17.84 -12.69 6.07
CA ARG A 174 18.60 -13.93 6.39
C ARG A 174 20.08 -13.64 6.61
N ARG A 175 20.70 -12.84 5.73
CA ARG A 175 22.12 -12.45 5.85
C ARG A 175 22.36 -11.64 7.11
N MET A 176 21.54 -10.64 7.42
CA MET A 176 21.63 -9.85 8.64
C MET A 176 21.45 -10.70 9.90
N SER A 177 20.52 -11.66 9.89
CA SER A 177 20.28 -12.59 11.01
C SER A 177 21.46 -13.56 11.21
N SER A 178 22.27 -13.84 10.18
CA SER A 178 23.45 -14.69 10.25
C SER A 178 24.65 -14.03 10.98
N LEU A 179 24.60 -12.72 11.18
CA LEU A 179 25.65 -12.01 11.93
C LEU A 179 25.60 -12.35 13.42
N SER A 180 26.73 -12.70 13.98
CA SER A 180 26.86 -12.82 15.43
C SER A 180 26.65 -11.46 16.12
N PRO A 181 26.32 -11.44 17.43
CA PRO A 181 26.18 -10.19 18.17
C PRO A 181 27.39 -9.26 18.05
N ARG A 182 28.60 -9.82 18.07
CA ARG A 182 29.84 -9.03 17.90
C ARG A 182 30.00 -8.45 16.50
N GLU A 183 29.73 -9.25 15.47
CA GLU A 183 29.76 -8.80 14.08
C GLU A 183 28.74 -7.68 13.82
N ARG A 184 27.54 -7.83 14.39
CA ARG A 184 26.50 -6.81 14.30
C ARG A 184 26.89 -5.52 15.03
N SER A 185 27.47 -5.61 16.23
CA SER A 185 27.98 -4.43 16.94
C SER A 185 29.07 -3.69 16.16
N VAL A 186 30.02 -4.44 15.56
CA VAL A 186 31.04 -3.82 14.71
C VAL A 186 30.42 -3.12 13.50
N LEU A 187 29.45 -3.76 12.83
CA LEU A 187 28.78 -3.17 11.68
C LEU A 187 28.00 -1.90 12.06
N ALA A 188 27.31 -1.89 13.20
CA ALA A 188 26.63 -0.72 13.73
C ALA A 188 27.60 0.45 14.00
N LEU A 189 28.73 0.19 14.64
CA LEU A 189 29.75 1.23 14.90
C LEU A 189 30.36 1.79 13.59
N LEU A 190 30.55 0.93 12.58
CA LEU A 190 31.01 1.38 11.26
C LEU A 190 29.93 2.21 10.54
N HIS A 191 28.64 1.87 10.72
CA HIS A 191 27.53 2.65 10.22
C HIS A 191 27.44 4.03 10.89
N ASP A 192 27.76 4.12 12.19
CA ASP A 192 27.88 5.38 12.94
C ASP A 192 29.10 6.22 12.54
N GLY A 193 29.89 5.76 11.56
CA GLY A 193 31.01 6.49 10.98
C GLY A 193 32.36 6.24 11.64
N LEU A 194 32.45 5.31 12.62
CA LEU A 194 33.72 5.02 13.27
C LEU A 194 34.66 4.24 12.32
N SER A 195 35.93 4.57 12.35
CA SER A 195 36.97 3.77 11.69
C SER A 195 37.26 2.47 12.44
N VAL A 196 37.86 1.49 11.76
CA VAL A 196 38.27 0.21 12.38
C VAL A 196 39.14 0.42 13.62
N ARG A 197 39.98 1.46 13.62
CA ARG A 197 40.82 1.82 14.76
C ARG A 197 39.98 2.31 15.94
N GLU A 198 39.08 3.25 15.71
CA GLU A 198 38.18 3.77 16.76
C GLU A 198 37.25 2.67 17.33
N VAL A 199 36.78 1.77 16.49
CA VAL A 199 36.04 0.60 16.94
C VAL A 199 36.91 -0.29 17.85
N ALA A 200 38.18 -0.50 17.51
CA ALA A 200 39.08 -1.29 18.33
C ALA A 200 39.36 -0.62 19.69
N GLU A 201 39.58 0.69 19.70
CA GLU A 201 39.78 1.50 20.92
C GLU A 201 38.50 1.45 21.80
N LEU A 202 37.31 1.66 21.21
CA LEU A 202 36.04 1.68 21.92
C LEU A 202 35.67 0.31 22.54
N THR A 203 35.97 -0.76 21.80
CA THR A 203 35.59 -2.14 22.23
C THR A 203 36.66 -2.83 23.05
N GLY A 204 37.84 -2.20 23.22
CA GLY A 204 38.96 -2.76 23.98
C GLY A 204 39.62 -3.98 23.33
N VAL A 205 39.48 -4.18 22.02
CA VAL A 205 40.07 -5.30 21.28
C VAL A 205 41.15 -4.81 20.32
N ARG A 206 42.02 -5.73 19.85
CA ARG A 206 43.07 -5.37 18.89
C ARG A 206 42.46 -5.04 17.53
N GLU A 207 43.00 -4.06 16.84
CA GLU A 207 42.57 -3.66 15.48
C GLU A 207 42.52 -4.85 14.50
N GLY A 208 43.50 -5.77 14.58
CA GLY A 208 43.50 -7.02 13.80
C GLY A 208 42.27 -7.89 14.02
N THR A 209 41.72 -7.90 15.26
CA THR A 209 40.50 -8.62 15.59
C THR A 209 39.30 -7.94 14.92
N VAL A 210 39.19 -6.61 14.98
CA VAL A 210 38.12 -5.87 14.31
C VAL A 210 38.19 -6.08 12.80
N ARG A 211 39.38 -6.03 12.19
CA ARG A 211 39.57 -6.33 10.75
C ARG A 211 39.06 -7.74 10.38
N SER A 212 39.34 -8.71 11.23
CA SER A 212 38.85 -10.08 11.01
C SER A 212 37.32 -10.16 11.11
N GLN A 213 36.70 -9.45 12.06
CA GLN A 213 35.25 -9.34 12.19
C GLN A 213 34.63 -8.65 10.97
N VAL A 214 35.22 -7.55 10.49
CA VAL A 214 34.78 -6.88 9.25
C VAL A 214 34.82 -7.82 8.06
N LYS A 215 35.93 -8.59 7.87
CA LYS A 215 35.98 -9.60 6.79
C LYS A 215 34.89 -10.66 6.92
N ALA A 216 34.56 -11.09 8.14
CA ALA A 216 33.47 -12.03 8.37
C ALA A 216 32.11 -11.43 8.02
N VAL A 217 31.86 -10.16 8.39
CA VAL A 217 30.67 -9.42 8.02
C VAL A 217 30.53 -9.32 6.49
N LEU A 218 31.59 -8.89 5.78
CA LEU A 218 31.56 -8.77 4.32
C LEU A 218 31.20 -10.10 3.64
N ARG A 219 31.81 -11.18 4.12
CA ARG A 219 31.53 -12.53 3.59
C ARG A 219 30.06 -12.94 3.83
N LYS A 220 29.54 -12.74 5.05
CA LYS A 220 28.18 -13.12 5.44
C LYS A 220 27.13 -12.29 4.71
N LEU A 221 27.37 -11.00 4.53
CA LEU A 221 26.50 -10.11 3.78
C LEU A 221 26.66 -10.26 2.25
N ALA A 222 27.65 -11.06 1.79
CA ALA A 222 27.98 -11.24 0.38
C ALA A 222 28.28 -9.92 -0.35
N VAL A 223 29.03 -9.00 0.31
CA VAL A 223 29.46 -7.72 -0.24
C VAL A 223 30.98 -7.62 -0.29
N SER A 224 31.48 -6.81 -1.22
CA SER A 224 32.92 -6.67 -1.47
C SER A 224 33.59 -5.51 -0.72
N SER A 225 32.81 -4.60 -0.14
CA SER A 225 33.36 -3.42 0.53
C SER A 225 32.63 -3.08 1.83
N GLN A 226 33.35 -2.40 2.74
CA GLN A 226 32.78 -1.89 3.98
C GLN A 226 31.64 -0.91 3.71
N LEU A 227 31.78 -0.04 2.72
CA LEU A 227 30.72 0.90 2.32
C LEU A 227 29.45 0.17 1.87
N ALA A 228 29.59 -0.91 1.10
CA ALA A 228 28.44 -1.72 0.69
C ALA A 228 27.77 -2.43 1.87
N ALA A 229 28.55 -2.90 2.87
CA ALA A 229 28.00 -3.48 4.08
C ALA A 229 27.22 -2.47 4.92
N VAL A 230 27.77 -1.25 5.09
CA VAL A 230 27.10 -0.15 5.79
C VAL A 230 25.83 0.28 5.07
N ALA A 231 25.86 0.43 3.75
CA ALA A 231 24.68 0.77 2.94
C ALA A 231 23.58 -0.31 3.00
N GLN A 232 23.96 -1.59 3.09
CA GLN A 232 23.01 -2.68 3.26
C GLN A 232 22.40 -2.70 4.67
N TYR A 233 23.20 -2.38 5.70
CA TYR A 233 22.73 -2.25 7.07
C TYR A 233 21.76 -1.07 7.24
N ASP A 234 22.06 0.08 6.65
CA ASP A 234 21.19 1.25 6.66
C ASP A 234 19.82 0.94 6.06
N ARG A 235 19.81 0.34 4.86
CA ARG A 235 18.55 -0.10 4.23
C ARG A 235 17.75 -1.08 5.09
N TRP A 236 18.43 -2.02 5.74
CA TRP A 236 17.80 -2.99 6.62
C TRP A 236 17.17 -2.32 7.84
N MET A 237 17.86 -1.35 8.48
CA MET A 237 17.32 -0.56 9.58
C MET A 237 16.06 0.19 9.17
N GLN A 238 16.10 0.89 8.03
CA GLN A 238 14.94 1.63 7.51
C GLN A 238 13.73 0.74 7.22
N GLN A 239 13.94 -0.50 6.79
CA GLN A 239 12.87 -1.49 6.59
C GLN A 239 12.29 -1.98 7.91
N THR A 240 13.13 -2.19 8.92
CA THR A 240 12.72 -2.65 10.25
C THR A 240 11.90 -1.58 10.98
N ASP A 241 12.24 -0.30 10.81
CA ASP A 241 11.50 0.83 11.40
C ASP A 241 10.13 1.07 10.72
N ARG A 242 9.96 0.60 9.47
CA ARG A 242 8.70 0.71 8.72
C ARG A 242 7.77 -0.51 8.90
N ALA A 243 8.27 -1.60 9.47
CA ALA A 243 7.55 -2.85 9.70
C ALA A 243 6.82 -2.84 11.04
#